data_52e221f216ed1421917fe0c775a8f871
#
_entry.id   52e221f216ed1421917fe0c775a8f871
#
_cell.length_a   1.000
_cell.length_b   1.000
_cell.length_c   1.000
_cell.angle_alpha   90.00
_cell.angle_beta   90.00
_cell.angle_gamma   90.00
#
_symmetry.space_group_name_H-M   'P 1'
#
loop_
_entity.id
_entity.type
_entity.pdbx_description
1 polymer ?
#
loop_
_entity_poly.entity_id
_entity_poly.type
_entity_poly.pdbx_seq_one_letter_code
_entity_poly.pdbx_strand_id
1 'polypeptide(L)'
;MAIQSEIPQENKLHGEAQMRIGCTLLALLMLSGCSLFVPKAKVPIPADSAQQERESDTLIVMLPGRRSGEGDFRENGFFDLVRDKGMDALSVNAHFGYYRNRSLTVRLHEDVIKPAREQGYTKIWLMGISLGGFGAILYADDYPEGVDGMFLLAPYTGDIKISEDIRNDGGLLAWNRESDSGKDYERRAWRRLQIEISKQDPAHVVLAYGNSDRFADANAVIAEALADSHVFTRQGGHDWGTWKPLWRNILEAGFPQRISGLMD
;
A
#
# COMPACT_ATOMS: atom_id res chain seq x y z
N MET A 1 23.78 -56.33 52.38
CA MET A 1 23.44 -55.11 53.13
C MET A 1 23.79 -53.93 52.24
N ALA A 2 22.81 -53.43 51.48
CA ALA A 2 22.98 -52.38 50.51
C ALA A 2 22.42 -51.07 51.12
N ILE A 3 23.31 -50.05 51.21
CA ILE A 3 22.93 -48.76 51.74
C ILE A 3 22.48 -47.90 50.51
N GLN A 4 21.18 -47.68 50.44
CA GLN A 4 20.63 -46.64 49.49
C GLN A 4 20.82 -45.23 50.09
N SER A 5 21.60 -44.43 49.43
CA SER A 5 21.73 -42.99 49.74
C SER A 5 20.58 -42.23 49.06
N GLU A 6 19.63 -41.76 49.84
CA GLU A 6 18.60 -40.84 49.40
C GLU A 6 19.21 -39.46 49.12
N ILE A 7 18.99 -38.95 47.90
CA ILE A 7 19.34 -37.57 47.51
C ILE A 7 18.21 -36.67 48.02
N PRO A 8 18.49 -35.55 48.72
CA PRO A 8 17.47 -34.68 49.26
C PRO A 8 16.62 -34.03 48.15
N GLN A 9 15.30 -34.08 48.29
CA GLN A 9 14.33 -33.54 47.35
C GLN A 9 14.39 -31.99 47.16
N GLU A 10 15.01 -31.27 48.07
CA GLU A 10 15.10 -29.78 48.01
C GLU A 10 15.89 -29.22 46.80
N ASN A 11 16.89 -29.92 46.30
CA ASN A 11 17.67 -29.49 45.14
C ASN A 11 16.96 -29.64 43.79
N LYS A 12 15.88 -30.41 43.70
CA LYS A 12 15.11 -30.58 42.47
C LYS A 12 14.14 -29.39 42.24
N LEU A 13 13.55 -28.90 43.31
CA LEU A 13 12.58 -27.78 43.24
C LEU A 13 13.24 -26.44 42.85
N HIS A 14 14.49 -26.21 43.29
CA HIS A 14 15.22 -25.00 42.92
C HIS A 14 15.67 -24.98 41.43
N GLY A 15 16.05 -26.13 40.89
CA GLY A 15 16.43 -26.25 39.47
C GLY A 15 15.27 -26.02 38.51
N GLU A 16 14.07 -26.56 38.84
CA GLU A 16 12.88 -26.38 38.00
C GLU A 16 12.32 -24.94 38.06
N ALA A 17 12.40 -24.29 39.23
CA ALA A 17 11.99 -22.89 39.36
C ALA A 17 12.90 -21.93 38.60
N GLN A 18 14.22 -22.13 38.65
CA GLN A 18 15.17 -21.31 37.87
C GLN A 18 15.04 -21.54 36.37
N MET A 19 14.77 -22.75 35.91
CA MET A 19 14.58 -23.06 34.48
C MET A 19 13.26 -22.49 33.98
N ARG A 20 12.20 -22.48 34.76
CA ARG A 20 10.91 -21.83 34.40
C ARG A 20 11.01 -20.31 34.32
N ILE A 21 11.73 -19.68 35.25
CA ILE A 21 11.99 -18.24 35.24
C ILE A 21 12.84 -17.84 34.03
N GLY A 22 13.87 -18.63 33.68
CA GLY A 22 14.71 -18.39 32.50
C GLY A 22 13.93 -18.52 31.18
N CYS A 23 13.07 -19.52 31.03
CA CYS A 23 12.21 -19.70 29.87
C CYS A 23 11.16 -18.62 29.73
N THR A 24 10.60 -18.13 30.85
CA THR A 24 9.58 -17.05 30.84
C THR A 24 10.22 -15.69 30.47
N LEU A 25 11.43 -15.41 30.95
CA LEU A 25 12.18 -14.20 30.59
C LEU A 25 12.62 -14.22 29.12
N LEU A 26 13.03 -15.38 28.59
CA LEU A 26 13.41 -15.52 27.18
C LEU A 26 12.19 -15.37 26.26
N ALA A 27 11.02 -15.89 26.66
CA ALA A 27 9.77 -15.73 25.92
C ALA A 27 9.27 -14.26 25.93
N LEU A 28 9.42 -13.54 27.03
CA LEU A 28 9.10 -12.11 27.12
C LEU A 28 10.04 -11.23 26.27
N LEU A 29 11.33 -11.60 26.17
CA LEU A 29 12.29 -10.93 25.29
C LEU A 29 12.00 -11.17 23.81
N MET A 30 11.46 -12.34 23.45
CA MET A 30 11.07 -12.65 22.06
C MET A 30 9.79 -11.92 21.64
N LEU A 31 8.86 -11.62 22.57
CA LEU A 31 7.63 -10.86 22.31
C LEU A 31 7.86 -9.36 22.18
N SER A 32 8.90 -8.80 22.81
CA SER A 32 9.25 -7.37 22.71
C SER A 32 10.10 -7.04 21.48
N GLY A 33 10.66 -8.03 20.77
CA GLY A 33 11.57 -7.83 19.65
C GLY A 33 10.93 -7.31 18.35
N CYS A 34 9.64 -7.51 18.14
CA CYS A 34 8.98 -7.11 16.88
C CYS A 34 8.65 -5.61 16.78
N SER A 35 8.68 -4.88 17.87
CA SER A 35 8.39 -3.43 17.89
C SER A 35 9.61 -2.54 17.66
N LEU A 36 10.83 -3.07 17.76
CA LEU A 36 12.08 -2.30 17.76
C LEU A 36 12.68 -2.06 16.37
N PHE A 37 12.16 -2.70 15.31
CA PHE A 37 12.74 -2.65 13.96
C PHE A 37 11.87 -1.94 12.91
N VAL A 38 11.07 -0.96 13.28
CA VAL A 38 10.45 -0.09 12.28
C VAL A 38 11.50 0.93 11.82
N PRO A 39 11.89 0.94 10.55
CA PRO A 39 12.86 1.89 10.04
C PRO A 39 12.40 3.33 10.30
N LYS A 40 13.34 4.22 10.64
CA LYS A 40 13.04 5.64 10.80
C LYS A 40 12.81 6.28 9.44
N ALA A 41 11.78 7.10 9.32
CA ALA A 41 11.55 7.92 8.14
C ALA A 41 12.74 8.85 7.89
N LYS A 42 13.23 8.86 6.66
CA LYS A 42 14.30 9.77 6.21
C LYS A 42 13.69 10.99 5.54
N VAL A 43 14.42 12.10 5.54
CA VAL A 43 14.08 13.34 4.85
C VAL A 43 15.30 13.77 4.05
N PRO A 44 15.18 13.93 2.72
CA PRO A 44 14.03 13.57 1.89
C PRO A 44 13.75 12.06 1.87
N ILE A 45 12.53 11.69 1.41
CA ILE A 45 12.19 10.28 1.20
C ILE A 45 13.09 9.70 0.11
N PRO A 46 13.78 8.55 0.35
CA PRO A 46 14.61 7.95 -0.69
C PRO A 46 13.76 7.51 -1.89
N ALA A 47 14.29 7.72 -3.09
CA ALA A 47 13.62 7.37 -4.33
C ALA A 47 14.62 6.75 -5.33
N ASP A 48 14.09 5.90 -6.23
CA ASP A 48 14.75 5.34 -7.39
C ASP A 48 14.02 5.79 -8.66
N SER A 49 14.75 6.42 -9.59
CA SER A 49 14.20 6.93 -10.86
C SER A 49 14.57 6.02 -12.01
N ALA A 50 13.65 5.79 -12.94
CA ALA A 50 13.91 5.04 -14.15
C ALA A 50 14.89 5.75 -15.10
N GLN A 51 14.91 7.07 -15.08
CA GLN A 51 15.72 7.95 -15.93
C GLN A 51 16.44 9.01 -15.09
N GLN A 52 17.52 9.59 -15.64
CA GLN A 52 18.25 10.67 -14.99
C GLN A 52 17.64 12.05 -15.24
N GLU A 53 17.06 12.25 -16.42
CA GLU A 53 16.40 13.48 -16.83
C GLU A 53 14.96 13.17 -17.25
N ARG A 54 14.11 14.20 -17.23
CA ARG A 54 12.72 14.09 -17.67
C ARG A 54 12.66 13.84 -19.18
N GLU A 55 11.97 12.77 -19.58
CA GLU A 55 11.76 12.35 -20.98
C GLU A 55 10.29 12.52 -21.42
N SER A 56 9.37 12.65 -20.45
CA SER A 56 7.93 12.73 -20.68
C SER A 56 7.28 13.89 -19.88
N ASP A 57 6.05 14.24 -20.20
CA ASP A 57 5.20 15.10 -19.38
C ASP A 57 4.42 14.34 -18.30
N THR A 58 4.46 13.01 -18.38
CA THR A 58 3.73 12.09 -17.50
C THR A 58 4.69 11.31 -16.61
N LEU A 59 4.49 11.39 -15.29
CA LEU A 59 5.26 10.66 -14.28
C LEU A 59 4.38 9.67 -13.54
N ILE A 60 4.84 8.43 -13.44
CA ILE A 60 4.25 7.41 -12.57
C ILE A 60 5.08 7.30 -11.29
N VAL A 61 4.55 7.72 -10.15
CA VAL A 61 5.18 7.59 -8.84
C VAL A 61 4.70 6.30 -8.16
N MET A 62 5.62 5.38 -7.89
CA MET A 62 5.33 4.04 -7.40
C MET A 62 5.59 3.91 -5.90
N LEU A 63 4.57 3.43 -5.17
CA LEU A 63 4.59 3.21 -3.73
C LEU A 63 4.61 1.71 -3.43
N PRO A 64 5.64 1.21 -2.73
CA PRO A 64 5.82 -0.23 -2.48
C PRO A 64 4.87 -0.76 -1.40
N GLY A 65 4.69 -2.08 -1.40
CA GLY A 65 4.04 -2.81 -0.32
C GLY A 65 4.87 -2.81 0.98
N ARG A 66 4.29 -3.34 2.05
CA ARG A 66 4.86 -3.26 3.41
C ARG A 66 6.29 -3.82 3.55
N ARG A 67 6.66 -4.82 2.77
CA ARG A 67 7.95 -5.52 2.84
C ARG A 67 8.83 -5.24 1.62
N SER A 68 8.46 -4.28 0.82
CA SER A 68 9.13 -3.89 -0.40
C SER A 68 9.79 -2.52 -0.24
N GLY A 69 10.81 -2.26 -1.06
CA GLY A 69 11.52 -0.99 -1.15
C GLY A 69 11.41 -0.35 -2.53
N GLU A 70 12.08 0.76 -2.71
CA GLU A 70 12.12 1.50 -3.99
C GLU A 70 12.72 0.69 -5.14
N GLY A 71 13.70 -0.18 -4.87
CA GLY A 71 14.36 -1.01 -5.89
C GLY A 71 13.50 -2.13 -6.47
N ASP A 72 12.51 -2.62 -5.71
CA ASP A 72 11.74 -3.81 -6.10
C ASP A 72 10.95 -3.61 -7.40
N PHE A 73 10.51 -2.40 -7.70
CA PHE A 73 9.80 -2.10 -8.96
C PHE A 73 10.73 -2.25 -10.18
N ARG A 74 11.99 -1.82 -10.04
CA ARG A 74 13.00 -2.01 -11.08
C ARG A 74 13.30 -3.49 -11.27
N GLU A 75 13.57 -4.22 -10.19
CA GLU A 75 13.89 -5.65 -10.22
C GLU A 75 12.77 -6.50 -10.83
N ASN A 76 11.52 -6.09 -10.63
CA ASN A 76 10.36 -6.75 -11.22
C ASN A 76 9.96 -6.20 -12.61
N GLY A 77 10.74 -5.26 -13.17
CA GLY A 77 10.57 -4.74 -14.54
C GLY A 77 9.34 -3.85 -14.72
N PHE A 78 8.89 -3.16 -13.66
CA PHE A 78 7.78 -2.21 -13.75
C PHE A 78 8.20 -0.92 -14.45
N PHE A 79 9.43 -0.48 -14.26
CA PHE A 79 9.97 0.70 -14.92
C PHE A 79 10.02 0.53 -16.44
N ASP A 80 10.45 -0.64 -16.92
CA ASP A 80 10.51 -0.93 -18.36
C ASP A 80 9.11 -0.84 -18.97
N LEU A 81 8.10 -1.42 -18.31
CA LEU A 81 6.71 -1.35 -18.78
C LEU A 81 6.19 0.08 -18.92
N VAL A 82 6.55 0.98 -18.00
CA VAL A 82 6.16 2.41 -18.06
C VAL A 82 6.91 3.13 -19.18
N ARG A 83 8.23 2.91 -19.27
CA ARG A 83 9.08 3.53 -20.31
C ARG A 83 8.66 3.09 -21.70
N ASP A 84 8.28 1.82 -21.91
CA ASP A 84 7.78 1.31 -23.18
C ASP A 84 6.48 2.01 -23.65
N LYS A 85 5.79 2.71 -22.74
CA LYS A 85 4.63 3.55 -23.05
C LYS A 85 4.96 5.04 -23.15
N GLY A 86 6.24 5.41 -23.16
CA GLY A 86 6.68 6.79 -23.28
C GLY A 86 6.39 7.66 -22.05
N MET A 87 6.40 7.05 -20.87
CA MET A 87 6.20 7.74 -19.59
C MET A 87 7.40 7.58 -18.68
N ASP A 88 7.58 8.50 -17.76
CA ASP A 88 8.62 8.47 -16.75
C ASP A 88 8.14 7.73 -15.48
N ALA A 89 9.06 7.07 -14.80
CA ALA A 89 8.76 6.32 -13.58
C ALA A 89 9.75 6.65 -12.46
N LEU A 90 9.21 6.79 -11.25
CA LEU A 90 9.94 6.97 -10.01
C LEU A 90 9.30 6.12 -8.92
N SER A 91 10.08 5.36 -8.18
CA SER A 91 9.60 4.66 -6.98
C SER A 91 10.17 5.28 -5.72
N VAL A 92 9.42 5.25 -4.63
CA VAL A 92 9.81 5.83 -3.35
C VAL A 92 9.94 4.76 -2.27
N ASN A 93 10.87 4.95 -1.33
CA ASN A 93 11.00 4.07 -0.17
C ASN A 93 9.94 4.39 0.89
N ALA A 94 8.68 4.22 0.55
CA ALA A 94 7.54 4.45 1.44
C ALA A 94 7.37 3.30 2.45
N HIS A 95 8.41 2.99 3.24
CA HIS A 95 8.36 1.92 4.23
C HIS A 95 7.42 2.24 5.40
N PHE A 96 7.02 1.22 6.15
CA PHE A 96 6.02 1.32 7.24
C PHE A 96 6.30 2.42 8.28
N GLY A 97 7.55 2.86 8.45
CA GLY A 97 7.90 3.96 9.35
C GLY A 97 7.23 5.29 9.01
N TYR A 98 7.04 5.59 7.73
CA TYR A 98 6.36 6.81 7.27
C TYR A 98 4.86 6.79 7.59
N TYR A 99 4.22 5.63 7.51
CA TYR A 99 2.81 5.44 7.90
C TYR A 99 2.64 5.58 9.41
N ARG A 100 3.52 4.92 10.19
CA ARG A 100 3.46 4.93 11.65
C ARG A 100 3.62 6.32 12.25
N ASN A 101 4.53 7.14 11.71
CA ASN A 101 4.75 8.51 12.19
C ASN A 101 3.92 9.57 11.45
N ARG A 102 3.03 9.13 10.56
CA ARG A 102 2.09 10.00 9.82
C ARG A 102 2.77 11.04 8.92
N SER A 103 3.94 10.72 8.38
CA SER A 103 4.71 11.65 7.55
C SER A 103 4.68 11.31 6.06
N LEU A 104 4.06 10.20 5.65
CA LEU A 104 4.10 9.73 4.26
C LEU A 104 3.62 10.79 3.28
N THR A 105 2.42 11.31 3.48
CA THR A 105 1.76 12.21 2.52
C THR A 105 2.52 13.53 2.39
N VAL A 106 2.99 14.09 3.51
CA VAL A 106 3.83 15.29 3.51
C VAL A 106 5.16 15.03 2.81
N ARG A 107 5.81 13.88 3.04
CA ARG A 107 7.09 13.56 2.38
C ARG A 107 6.91 13.31 0.89
N LEU A 108 5.83 12.63 0.48
CA LEU A 108 5.51 12.50 -0.95
C LEU A 108 5.29 13.88 -1.59
N HIS A 109 4.56 14.76 -0.92
CA HIS A 109 4.28 16.08 -1.46
C HIS A 109 5.54 16.93 -1.61
N GLU A 110 6.28 17.13 -0.51
CA GLU A 110 7.43 18.04 -0.48
C GLU A 110 8.67 17.48 -1.23
N ASP A 111 8.89 16.17 -1.14
CA ASP A 111 10.13 15.58 -1.65
C ASP A 111 9.99 15.01 -3.07
N VAL A 112 8.76 14.79 -3.56
CA VAL A 112 8.51 14.11 -4.83
C VAL A 112 7.57 14.90 -5.74
N ILE A 113 6.31 15.12 -5.32
CA ILE A 113 5.28 15.66 -6.22
C ILE A 113 5.52 17.11 -6.56
N LYS A 114 5.79 17.94 -5.57
CA LYS A 114 6.11 19.36 -5.79
C LYS A 114 7.37 19.55 -6.64
N PRO A 115 8.51 18.91 -6.36
CA PRO A 115 9.68 18.96 -7.24
C PRO A 115 9.40 18.43 -8.66
N ALA A 116 8.59 17.38 -8.82
CA ALA A 116 8.22 16.88 -10.14
C ALA A 116 7.40 17.92 -10.94
N ARG A 117 6.43 18.60 -10.31
CA ARG A 117 5.69 19.71 -10.93
C ARG A 117 6.64 20.86 -11.32
N GLU A 118 7.59 21.22 -10.47
CA GLU A 118 8.61 22.25 -10.74
C GLU A 118 9.53 21.85 -11.91
N GLN A 119 9.78 20.56 -12.13
CA GLN A 119 10.50 20.02 -13.29
C GLN A 119 9.66 19.98 -14.57
N GLY A 120 8.36 20.30 -14.49
CA GLY A 120 7.47 20.43 -15.65
C GLY A 120 6.65 19.18 -15.96
N TYR A 121 6.53 18.20 -15.04
CA TYR A 121 5.54 17.15 -15.21
C TYR A 121 4.12 17.72 -15.09
N THR A 122 3.34 17.60 -16.15
CA THR A 122 1.95 18.08 -16.19
C THR A 122 0.96 17.02 -15.76
N LYS A 123 1.34 15.72 -15.84
CA LYS A 123 0.55 14.59 -15.40
C LYS A 123 1.33 13.73 -14.42
N ILE A 124 0.83 13.56 -13.21
CA ILE A 124 1.44 12.73 -12.17
C ILE A 124 0.42 11.73 -11.64
N TRP A 125 0.73 10.46 -11.75
CA TRP A 125 -0.10 9.37 -11.27
C TRP A 125 0.60 8.63 -10.14
N LEU A 126 -0.14 8.28 -9.08
CA LEU A 126 0.36 7.38 -8.06
C LEU A 126 0.01 5.93 -8.43
N MET A 127 0.99 5.04 -8.39
CA MET A 127 0.78 3.61 -8.47
C MET A 127 1.18 2.97 -7.16
N GLY A 128 0.22 2.36 -6.46
CA GLY A 128 0.48 1.77 -5.15
C GLY A 128 0.14 0.28 -5.09
N ILE A 129 1.08 -0.52 -4.57
CA ILE A 129 0.86 -1.94 -4.30
C ILE A 129 0.56 -2.14 -2.82
N SER A 130 -0.53 -2.84 -2.47
CA SER A 130 -0.81 -3.23 -1.09
C SER A 130 -0.84 -2.01 -0.14
N LEU A 131 0.06 -1.93 0.83
CA LEU A 131 0.23 -0.76 1.71
C LEU A 131 0.52 0.53 0.91
N GLY A 132 1.22 0.43 -0.22
CA GLY A 132 1.45 1.56 -1.13
C GLY A 132 0.16 2.09 -1.75
N GLY A 133 -0.81 1.21 -2.05
CA GLY A 133 -2.14 1.60 -2.50
C GLY A 133 -2.89 2.40 -1.44
N PHE A 134 -2.82 1.95 -0.18
CA PHE A 134 -3.33 2.72 0.96
C PHE A 134 -2.67 4.11 1.06
N GLY A 135 -1.34 4.16 0.87
CA GLY A 135 -0.58 5.42 0.86
C GLY A 135 -1.02 6.38 -0.24
N ALA A 136 -1.29 5.86 -1.44
CA ALA A 136 -1.79 6.66 -2.56
C ALA A 136 -3.16 7.27 -2.25
N ILE A 137 -4.07 6.49 -1.66
CA ILE A 137 -5.40 6.97 -1.25
C ILE A 137 -5.29 8.05 -0.17
N LEU A 138 -4.44 7.85 0.84
CA LEU A 138 -4.21 8.85 1.89
C LEU A 138 -3.58 10.13 1.34
N TYR A 139 -2.66 10.01 0.37
CA TYR A 139 -2.10 11.19 -0.29
C TYR A 139 -3.19 11.99 -1.01
N ALA A 140 -4.04 11.32 -1.78
CA ALA A 140 -5.16 11.98 -2.47
C ALA A 140 -6.15 12.64 -1.49
N ASP A 141 -6.30 12.12 -0.26
CA ASP A 141 -7.13 12.73 0.78
C ASP A 141 -6.51 14.01 1.34
N ASP A 142 -5.20 14.01 1.61
CA ASP A 142 -4.49 15.19 2.15
C ASP A 142 -4.20 16.25 1.06
N TYR A 143 -4.01 15.82 -0.20
CA TYR A 143 -3.68 16.68 -1.35
C TYR A 143 -4.56 16.35 -2.58
N PRO A 144 -5.84 16.75 -2.57
CA PRO A 144 -6.83 16.38 -3.59
C PRO A 144 -6.46 16.71 -5.04
N GLU A 145 -5.70 17.81 -5.22
CA GLU A 145 -5.25 18.29 -6.54
C GLU A 145 -3.77 17.97 -6.81
N GLY A 146 -3.15 17.16 -5.94
CA GLY A 146 -1.71 16.88 -6.03
C GLY A 146 -1.35 15.98 -7.20
N VAL A 147 -2.24 15.05 -7.56
CA VAL A 147 -2.03 14.07 -8.61
C VAL A 147 -3.26 13.91 -9.48
N ASP A 148 -3.05 13.40 -10.70
CA ASP A 148 -4.07 13.27 -11.73
C ASP A 148 -4.86 11.96 -11.62
N GLY A 149 -4.37 11.00 -10.81
CA GLY A 149 -5.08 9.76 -10.53
C GLY A 149 -4.25 8.69 -9.83
N MET A 150 -4.86 7.51 -9.66
CA MET A 150 -4.28 6.41 -8.91
C MET A 150 -4.47 5.07 -9.61
N PHE A 151 -3.40 4.27 -9.63
CA PHE A 151 -3.42 2.85 -9.94
C PHE A 151 -3.27 2.07 -8.63
N LEU A 152 -4.28 1.33 -8.25
CA LEU A 152 -4.35 0.59 -7.00
C LEU A 152 -4.18 -0.91 -7.27
N LEU A 153 -3.00 -1.46 -7.00
CA LEU A 153 -2.70 -2.87 -7.19
C LEU A 153 -2.84 -3.62 -5.86
N ALA A 154 -3.89 -4.41 -5.74
CA ALA A 154 -4.23 -5.17 -4.53
C ALA A 154 -4.11 -4.32 -3.25
N PRO A 155 -4.74 -3.13 -3.20
CA PRO A 155 -4.56 -2.19 -2.10
C PRO A 155 -4.98 -2.80 -0.76
N TYR A 156 -4.19 -2.53 0.28
CA TYR A 156 -4.66 -2.65 1.66
C TYR A 156 -5.61 -1.48 1.95
N THR A 157 -6.76 -1.75 2.52
CA THR A 157 -7.79 -0.73 2.79
C THR A 157 -8.25 -0.71 4.25
N GLY A 158 -7.49 -1.36 5.13
CA GLY A 158 -7.78 -1.40 6.56
C GLY A 158 -8.40 -2.70 7.04
N ASP A 159 -9.08 -2.61 8.20
CA ASP A 159 -9.78 -3.75 8.80
C ASP A 159 -10.90 -4.22 7.86
N ILE A 160 -11.03 -5.54 7.71
CA ILE A 160 -12.06 -6.19 6.89
C ILE A 160 -13.48 -5.77 7.31
N LYS A 161 -13.70 -5.48 8.58
CA LYS A 161 -15.00 -5.04 9.09
C LYS A 161 -15.48 -3.75 8.43
N ILE A 162 -14.58 -2.86 8.03
CA ILE A 162 -14.98 -1.62 7.35
C ILE A 162 -15.59 -1.94 5.99
N SER A 163 -14.98 -2.85 5.23
CA SER A 163 -15.54 -3.28 3.94
C SER A 163 -16.83 -4.09 4.10
N GLU A 164 -16.98 -4.83 5.18
CA GLU A 164 -18.23 -5.51 5.54
C GLU A 164 -19.34 -4.50 5.88
N ASP A 165 -19.05 -3.49 6.69
CA ASP A 165 -19.97 -2.39 7.02
C ASP A 165 -20.43 -1.67 5.74
N ILE A 166 -19.47 -1.31 4.86
CA ILE A 166 -19.76 -0.66 3.57
C ILE A 166 -20.70 -1.51 2.72
N ARG A 167 -20.47 -2.82 2.65
CA ARG A 167 -21.30 -3.75 1.88
C ARG A 167 -22.72 -3.84 2.47
N ASN A 168 -22.84 -3.88 3.80
CA ASN A 168 -24.13 -3.91 4.51
C ASN A 168 -24.93 -2.62 4.33
N ASP A 169 -24.26 -1.48 4.15
CA ASP A 169 -24.88 -0.17 3.86
C ASP A 169 -25.28 0.00 2.39
N GLY A 170 -25.13 -1.05 1.55
CA GLY A 170 -25.51 -1.01 0.14
C GLY A 170 -24.39 -0.66 -0.82
N GLY A 171 -23.12 -0.82 -0.40
CA GLY A 171 -21.93 -0.59 -1.19
C GLY A 171 -21.29 0.78 -0.99
N LEU A 172 -20.12 0.96 -1.62
CA LEU A 172 -19.25 2.13 -1.37
C LEU A 172 -19.96 3.47 -1.67
N LEU A 173 -20.74 3.55 -2.74
CA LEU A 173 -21.43 4.79 -3.13
C LEU A 173 -22.63 5.15 -2.22
N ALA A 174 -23.25 4.14 -1.59
CA ALA A 174 -24.36 4.34 -0.66
C ALA A 174 -23.89 4.54 0.80
N TRP A 175 -22.63 4.19 1.10
CA TRP A 175 -22.11 4.23 2.47
C TRP A 175 -22.21 5.61 3.11
N ASN A 176 -22.80 5.65 4.34
CA ASN A 176 -22.98 6.90 5.07
C ASN A 176 -21.69 7.38 5.72
N ARG A 177 -21.08 8.42 5.15
CA ARG A 177 -19.82 9.05 5.57
C ARG A 177 -19.93 9.86 6.86
N GLU A 178 -21.14 10.33 7.24
CA GLU A 178 -21.33 11.30 8.32
C GLU A 178 -21.18 10.67 9.72
N SER A 179 -21.33 9.36 9.83
CA SER A 179 -21.25 8.64 11.11
C SER A 179 -19.84 8.51 11.68
N ASP A 180 -18.80 9.02 11.00
CA ASP A 180 -17.40 8.77 11.34
C ASP A 180 -16.67 10.00 11.89
N SER A 181 -15.93 9.81 12.99
CA SER A 181 -15.22 10.88 13.73
C SER A 181 -14.03 11.51 13.00
N GLY A 182 -13.68 11.08 11.79
CA GLY A 182 -12.56 11.61 11.01
C GLY A 182 -11.15 11.28 11.54
N LYS A 183 -11.04 10.57 12.66
CA LYS A 183 -9.74 10.22 13.29
C LYS A 183 -9.16 8.89 12.82
N ASP A 184 -9.99 8.08 12.19
CA ASP A 184 -9.62 6.76 11.68
C ASP A 184 -9.06 6.86 10.26
N TYR A 185 -7.78 6.52 10.10
CA TYR A 185 -7.09 6.56 8.81
C TYR A 185 -7.70 5.61 7.78
N GLU A 186 -8.16 4.43 8.21
CA GLU A 186 -8.70 3.43 7.33
C GLU A 186 -10.05 3.88 6.79
N ARG A 187 -10.93 4.40 7.65
CA ARG A 187 -12.20 4.99 7.21
C ARG A 187 -12.01 6.23 6.36
N ARG A 188 -10.98 7.06 6.62
CA ARG A 188 -10.61 8.19 5.75
C ARG A 188 -10.28 7.73 4.33
N ALA A 189 -9.51 6.64 4.19
CA ALA A 189 -9.16 6.09 2.88
C ALA A 189 -10.43 5.64 2.12
N TRP A 190 -11.36 4.96 2.77
CA TRP A 190 -12.62 4.57 2.16
C TRP A 190 -13.49 5.78 1.74
N ARG A 191 -13.55 6.82 2.58
CA ARG A 191 -14.24 8.07 2.21
C ARG A 191 -13.61 8.73 1.00
N ARG A 192 -12.27 8.76 0.94
CA ARG A 192 -11.58 9.32 -0.22
C ARG A 192 -11.89 8.53 -1.49
N LEU A 193 -11.85 7.21 -1.44
CA LEU A 193 -12.25 6.36 -2.56
C LEU A 193 -13.69 6.66 -3.00
N GLN A 194 -14.62 6.77 -2.06
CA GLN A 194 -16.00 7.12 -2.37
C GLN A 194 -16.10 8.49 -3.08
N ILE A 195 -15.35 9.50 -2.62
CA ILE A 195 -15.31 10.82 -3.25
C ILE A 195 -14.75 10.73 -4.67
N GLU A 196 -13.62 10.05 -4.87
CA GLU A 196 -12.98 9.93 -6.18
C GLU A 196 -13.88 9.20 -7.18
N ILE A 197 -14.47 8.09 -6.76
CA ILE A 197 -15.33 7.26 -7.62
C ILE A 197 -16.69 7.94 -7.89
N SER A 198 -17.17 8.82 -7.00
CA SER A 198 -18.41 9.59 -7.19
C SER A 198 -18.28 10.76 -8.15
N LYS A 199 -17.07 11.12 -8.58
CA LYS A 199 -16.87 12.19 -9.57
C LYS A 199 -17.52 11.81 -10.91
N GLN A 200 -17.96 12.79 -11.69
CA GLN A 200 -18.55 12.55 -13.03
C GLN A 200 -17.61 11.84 -14.00
N ASP A 201 -16.30 12.00 -13.82
CA ASP A 201 -15.26 11.25 -14.50
C ASP A 201 -14.50 10.39 -13.48
N PRO A 202 -14.89 9.14 -13.26
CA PRO A 202 -14.20 8.22 -12.34
C PRO A 202 -12.86 7.71 -12.90
N ALA A 203 -12.42 8.23 -14.04
CA ALA A 203 -11.24 7.81 -14.77
C ALA A 203 -9.93 7.91 -13.95
N HIS A 204 -9.97 8.63 -12.82
CA HIS A 204 -8.81 8.84 -11.96
C HIS A 204 -8.47 7.68 -11.02
N VAL A 205 -9.28 6.62 -10.97
CA VAL A 205 -9.02 5.42 -10.15
C VAL A 205 -9.09 4.18 -11.01
N VAL A 206 -8.00 3.43 -11.05
CA VAL A 206 -7.90 2.12 -11.71
C VAL A 206 -7.51 1.08 -10.66
N LEU A 207 -8.27 0.00 -10.57
CA LEU A 207 -8.09 -1.08 -9.61
C LEU A 207 -7.62 -2.35 -10.30
N ALA A 208 -6.65 -3.03 -9.69
CA ALA A 208 -6.23 -4.36 -10.14
C ALA A 208 -5.92 -5.29 -8.96
N TYR A 209 -6.38 -6.53 -9.00
CA TYR A 209 -6.09 -7.51 -7.94
C TYR A 209 -6.22 -8.96 -8.41
N GLY A 210 -5.58 -9.87 -7.68
CA GLY A 210 -5.72 -11.30 -7.89
C GLY A 210 -6.98 -11.84 -7.21
N ASN A 211 -7.70 -12.78 -7.87
CA ASN A 211 -8.93 -13.36 -7.32
C ASN A 211 -8.70 -14.22 -6.07
N SER A 212 -7.47 -14.64 -5.83
CA SER A 212 -7.04 -15.37 -4.63
C SER A 212 -6.19 -14.51 -3.69
N ASP A 213 -6.20 -13.19 -3.88
CA ASP A 213 -5.50 -12.25 -3.01
C ASP A 213 -6.20 -12.18 -1.64
N ARG A 214 -5.41 -12.06 -0.57
CA ARG A 214 -5.94 -11.95 0.80
C ARG A 214 -6.81 -10.72 1.03
N PHE A 215 -6.74 -9.71 0.16
CA PHE A 215 -7.57 -8.51 0.19
C PHE A 215 -8.64 -8.51 -0.90
N ALA A 216 -8.84 -9.63 -1.61
CA ALA A 216 -9.80 -9.71 -2.72
C ALA A 216 -11.21 -9.28 -2.31
N ASP A 217 -11.69 -9.72 -1.14
CA ASP A 217 -13.04 -9.37 -0.66
C ASP A 217 -13.23 -7.87 -0.43
N ALA A 218 -12.23 -7.20 0.14
CA ALA A 218 -12.26 -5.74 0.33
C ALA A 218 -12.10 -5.01 -1.01
N ASN A 219 -11.24 -5.50 -1.91
CA ASN A 219 -11.05 -4.93 -3.23
C ASN A 219 -12.30 -5.10 -4.13
N ALA A 220 -13.07 -6.16 -3.93
CA ALA A 220 -14.34 -6.34 -4.63
C ALA A 220 -15.35 -5.22 -4.31
N VAL A 221 -15.38 -4.70 -3.07
CA VAL A 221 -16.25 -3.55 -2.70
C VAL A 221 -15.86 -2.28 -3.49
N ILE A 222 -14.58 -2.09 -3.78
CA ILE A 222 -14.13 -0.98 -4.63
C ILE A 222 -14.50 -1.26 -6.09
N ALA A 223 -14.30 -2.50 -6.55
CA ALA A 223 -14.60 -2.91 -7.92
C ALA A 223 -16.07 -2.73 -8.28
N GLU A 224 -16.97 -3.09 -7.36
CA GLU A 224 -18.43 -2.94 -7.51
C GLU A 224 -18.87 -1.46 -7.72
N ALA A 225 -18.04 -0.50 -7.29
CA ALA A 225 -18.31 0.92 -7.43
C ALA A 225 -17.65 1.57 -8.67
N LEU A 226 -16.74 0.86 -9.34
CA LEU A 226 -16.02 1.31 -10.53
C LEU A 226 -16.67 0.80 -11.82
N ALA A 227 -16.46 1.48 -12.93
CA ALA A 227 -16.79 0.94 -14.23
C ALA A 227 -15.89 -0.27 -14.55
N ASP A 228 -16.42 -1.28 -15.25
CA ASP A 228 -15.70 -2.53 -15.59
C ASP A 228 -14.37 -2.24 -16.32
N SER A 229 -14.32 -1.19 -17.12
CA SER A 229 -13.11 -0.78 -17.85
C SER A 229 -11.95 -0.30 -16.96
N HIS A 230 -12.22 -0.06 -15.67
CA HIS A 230 -11.25 0.40 -14.66
C HIS A 230 -10.86 -0.70 -13.66
N VAL A 231 -11.39 -1.92 -13.85
CA VAL A 231 -11.14 -3.06 -12.97
C VAL A 231 -10.43 -4.17 -13.72
N PHE A 232 -9.26 -4.55 -13.24
CA PHE A 232 -8.43 -5.60 -13.81
C PHE A 232 -8.24 -6.73 -12.81
N THR A 233 -8.73 -7.92 -13.12
CA THR A 233 -8.56 -9.10 -12.27
C THR A 233 -7.92 -10.25 -13.01
N ARG A 234 -7.28 -11.15 -12.26
CA ARG A 234 -6.76 -12.42 -12.77
C ARG A 234 -6.67 -13.46 -11.67
N GLN A 235 -6.52 -14.73 -12.06
CA GLN A 235 -6.13 -15.76 -11.09
C GLN A 235 -4.72 -15.47 -10.55
N GLY A 236 -4.58 -15.46 -9.21
CA GLY A 236 -3.32 -15.19 -8.52
C GLY A 236 -3.53 -14.63 -7.13
N GLY A 237 -2.44 -14.59 -6.36
CA GLY A 237 -2.42 -14.12 -4.97
C GLY A 237 -1.83 -12.73 -4.81
N HIS A 238 -1.32 -12.48 -3.59
CA HIS A 238 -0.73 -11.18 -3.21
C HIS A 238 0.78 -11.18 -3.46
N ASP A 239 1.19 -11.20 -4.72
CA ASP A 239 2.58 -11.38 -5.15
C ASP A 239 2.90 -10.71 -6.50
N TRP A 240 4.21 -10.57 -6.80
CA TRP A 240 4.72 -9.97 -8.03
C TRP A 240 4.31 -10.72 -9.30
N GLY A 241 4.14 -12.05 -9.23
CA GLY A 241 3.68 -12.87 -10.35
C GLY A 241 2.25 -12.53 -10.78
N THR A 242 1.45 -12.02 -9.85
CA THR A 242 0.10 -11.53 -10.09
C THR A 242 0.11 -10.05 -10.48
N TRP A 243 0.84 -9.20 -9.77
CA TRP A 243 0.83 -7.75 -9.99
C TRP A 243 1.47 -7.33 -11.32
N LYS A 244 2.57 -7.93 -11.73
CA LYS A 244 3.25 -7.55 -12.99
C LYS A 244 2.39 -7.74 -14.22
N PRO A 245 1.71 -8.90 -14.45
CA PRO A 245 0.78 -9.03 -15.55
C PRO A 245 -0.43 -8.09 -15.47
N LEU A 246 -0.96 -7.83 -14.27
CA LEU A 246 -2.05 -6.86 -14.09
C LEU A 246 -1.59 -5.44 -14.48
N TRP A 247 -0.40 -5.03 -14.05
CA TRP A 247 0.19 -3.75 -14.44
C TRP A 247 0.35 -3.62 -15.95
N ARG A 248 0.86 -4.67 -16.60
CA ARG A 248 0.95 -4.71 -18.06
C ARG A 248 -0.43 -4.52 -18.71
N ASN A 249 -1.45 -5.23 -18.26
CA ASN A 249 -2.80 -5.14 -18.82
C ASN A 249 -3.38 -3.72 -18.69
N ILE A 250 -3.16 -3.03 -17.55
CA ILE A 250 -3.55 -1.63 -17.36
C ILE A 250 -2.89 -0.74 -18.41
N LEU A 251 -1.59 -0.88 -18.61
CA LEU A 251 -0.84 -0.07 -19.58
C LEU A 251 -1.21 -0.39 -21.03
N GLU A 252 -1.48 -1.66 -21.34
CA GLU A 252 -1.96 -2.11 -22.68
C GLU A 252 -3.38 -1.63 -22.97
N ALA A 253 -4.23 -1.45 -21.95
CA ALA A 253 -5.54 -0.84 -22.07
C ALA A 253 -5.48 0.68 -22.34
N GLY A 254 -4.29 1.27 -22.38
CA GLY A 254 -4.03 2.66 -22.74
C GLY A 254 -4.06 3.64 -21.57
N PHE A 255 -4.05 3.18 -20.31
CA PHE A 255 -3.96 4.07 -19.16
C PHE A 255 -2.52 4.58 -18.93
N PRO A 256 -2.36 5.84 -18.47
CA PRO A 256 -3.39 6.86 -18.20
C PRO A 256 -3.79 7.70 -19.42
N GLN A 257 -3.16 7.50 -20.60
CA GLN A 257 -3.36 8.34 -21.79
C GLN A 257 -4.82 8.32 -22.30
N ARG A 258 -5.53 7.20 -22.15
CA ARG A 258 -6.93 7.03 -22.54
C ARG A 258 -7.87 8.07 -21.90
N ILE A 259 -7.50 8.56 -20.72
CA ILE A 259 -8.27 9.56 -19.96
C ILE A 259 -8.10 10.94 -20.55
N SER A 260 -6.92 11.22 -21.13
CA SER A 260 -6.61 12.53 -21.73
C SER A 260 -7.25 12.75 -23.10
N GLY A 261 -7.67 11.70 -23.80
CA GLY A 261 -8.25 11.75 -25.13
C GLY A 261 -9.78 11.92 -25.17
N LEU A 262 -10.44 12.03 -24.03
CA LEU A 262 -11.88 12.29 -23.94
C LEU A 262 -12.22 13.78 -23.81
N MET A 263 -11.20 14.66 -23.84
CA MET A 263 -11.35 16.12 -23.73
C MET A 263 -11.05 16.88 -25.05
N ASP A 264 -10.87 16.17 -26.19
CA ASP A 264 -10.69 16.80 -27.52
C ASP A 264 -11.97 16.67 -28.37
#